data_10ef420b61978a568bdaf5d4dacf8045
#
_entry.id   10ef420b61978a568bdaf5d4dacf8045
#
_cell.length_a   1.000
_cell.length_b   1.000
_cell.length_c   1.000
_cell.angle_alpha   90.00
_cell.angle_beta   90.00
_cell.angle_gamma   90.00
#
_symmetry.space_group_name_H-M   'P 1'
#
loop_
_entity.id
_entity.type
_entity.pdbx_description
1 polymer ?
#
loop_
_entity_poly.entity_id
_entity_poly.type
_entity_poly.pdbx_seq_one_letter_code
_entity_poly.pdbx_strand_id
1 'polypeptide(L)'
;EGGRHRVLTGLATLAAVRALSADLHGAAESLCQVQLPPGRGNRHRVDGMVLVDDSYNANPASVGYALDLLGRSSAKRKIAILGDMLELGDSGAELHADLAADCGGIDKVITVGSLMKNLQDRLPPDKRWQHVESCRDLDVVELSGHFRAGDEVLVKGSKKIFWAENFVARLLQQLLAAQRED
;
A
#
# COMPACT_ATOMS: atom_id res chain seq x y z
N GLU A 1 11.47 -0.62 9.91
CA GLU A 1 11.28 -0.07 8.58
C GLU A 1 9.93 0.64 8.48
N GLY A 2 9.90 1.94 8.69
CA GLY A 2 8.68 2.74 8.66
C GLY A 2 8.97 4.11 8.03
N GLY A 3 8.06 4.59 7.17
CA GLY A 3 8.19 5.90 6.56
C GLY A 3 8.21 7.04 7.61
N ARG A 4 8.49 8.26 7.15
CA ARG A 4 8.59 9.47 7.98
C ARG A 4 7.42 9.65 8.96
N HIS A 5 6.20 9.27 8.55
CA HIS A 5 5.01 9.35 9.41
C HIS A 5 5.11 8.48 10.68
N ARG A 6 5.75 7.29 10.60
CA ARG A 6 5.95 6.42 11.77
C ARG A 6 6.96 6.99 12.74
N VAL A 7 8.01 7.63 12.22
CA VAL A 7 8.98 8.34 13.06
C VAL A 7 8.27 9.45 13.82
N LEU A 8 7.41 10.23 13.15
CA LEU A 8 6.64 11.29 13.80
C LEU A 8 5.67 10.75 14.85
N THR A 9 4.99 9.63 14.56
CA THR A 9 4.10 8.97 15.53
C THR A 9 4.90 8.47 16.75
N GLY A 10 6.05 7.85 16.53
CA GLY A 10 6.94 7.42 17.61
C GLY A 10 7.42 8.60 18.47
N LEU A 11 7.84 9.68 17.84
CA LEU A 11 8.25 10.90 18.55
C LEU A 11 7.10 11.49 19.36
N ALA A 12 5.88 11.55 18.81
CA ALA A 12 4.70 12.03 19.52
C ALA A 12 4.37 11.13 20.73
N THR A 13 4.49 9.80 20.57
CA THR A 13 4.32 8.85 21.68
C THR A 13 5.35 9.10 22.79
N LEU A 14 6.63 9.24 22.43
CA LEU A 14 7.69 9.51 23.41
C LEU A 14 7.52 10.87 24.08
N ALA A 15 7.05 11.88 23.35
CA ALA A 15 6.73 13.19 23.94
C ALA A 15 5.60 13.09 24.99
N ALA A 16 4.56 12.31 24.70
CA ALA A 16 3.48 12.06 25.66
C ALA A 16 3.98 11.30 26.91
N VAL A 17 4.79 10.25 26.72
CA VAL A 17 5.41 9.50 27.81
C VAL A 17 6.24 10.41 28.72
N ARG A 18 7.05 11.29 28.11
CA ARG A 18 7.84 12.29 28.84
C ARG A 18 6.97 13.28 29.62
N ALA A 19 5.89 13.77 29.00
CA ALA A 19 4.96 14.69 29.65
C ALA A 19 4.27 14.08 30.88
N LEU A 20 4.07 12.76 30.87
CA LEU A 20 3.52 12.01 31.99
C LEU A 20 4.58 11.60 33.03
N SER A 21 5.84 12.02 32.87
CA SER A 21 6.97 11.62 33.73
C SER A 21 7.14 10.09 33.86
N ALA A 22 6.75 9.35 32.82
CA ALA A 22 6.88 7.90 32.75
C ALA A 22 8.25 7.47 32.21
N ASP A 23 8.55 6.17 32.22
CA ASP A 23 9.80 5.61 31.75
C ASP A 23 9.98 5.79 30.23
N LEU A 24 10.75 6.81 29.85
CA LEU A 24 11.02 7.14 28.45
C LEU A 24 11.91 6.09 27.78
N HIS A 25 12.85 5.48 28.50
CA HIS A 25 13.78 4.49 27.97
C HIS A 25 13.04 3.19 27.63
N GLY A 26 12.30 2.65 28.58
CA GLY A 26 11.47 1.46 28.36
C GLY A 26 10.39 1.68 27.27
N ALA A 27 9.83 2.88 27.18
CA ALA A 27 8.92 3.22 26.09
C ALA A 27 9.61 3.22 24.70
N ALA A 28 10.82 3.75 24.62
CA ALA A 28 11.60 3.75 23.38
C ALA A 28 11.97 2.32 22.92
N GLU A 29 12.37 1.46 23.85
CA GLU A 29 12.62 0.04 23.57
C GLU A 29 11.35 -0.69 23.11
N SER A 30 10.22 -0.41 23.75
CA SER A 30 8.92 -1.01 23.39
C SER A 30 8.46 -0.63 21.99
N LEU A 31 8.80 0.58 21.48
CA LEU A 31 8.48 0.98 20.11
C LEU A 31 9.10 0.05 19.05
N CYS A 32 10.25 -0.57 19.34
CA CYS A 32 10.88 -1.53 18.43
C CYS A 32 10.11 -2.85 18.34
N GLN A 33 9.26 -3.15 19.32
CA GLN A 33 8.48 -4.39 19.42
C GLN A 33 7.04 -4.24 18.96
N VAL A 34 6.61 -3.02 18.60
CA VAL A 34 5.25 -2.73 18.18
C VAL A 34 4.92 -3.52 16.91
N GLN A 35 3.98 -4.44 17.03
CA GLN A 35 3.40 -5.11 15.88
C GLN A 35 2.33 -4.21 15.23
N LEU A 36 2.42 -4.10 13.91
CA LEU A 36 1.42 -3.33 13.18
C LEU A 36 0.13 -4.12 13.06
N PRO A 37 -1.02 -3.50 13.31
CA PRO A 37 -2.28 -4.11 12.93
C PRO A 37 -2.28 -4.50 11.45
N PRO A 38 -3.02 -5.57 11.07
CA PRO A 38 -3.16 -5.95 9.66
C PRO A 38 -3.63 -4.79 8.78
N GLY A 39 -3.16 -4.75 7.53
CA GLY A 39 -3.52 -3.69 6.57
C GLY A 39 -2.86 -2.34 6.81
N ARG A 40 -1.86 -2.26 7.67
CA ARG A 40 -1.16 -1.02 8.04
C ARG A 40 0.31 -1.01 7.62
N GLY A 41 0.60 -1.45 6.40
CA GLY A 41 1.94 -1.52 5.83
C GLY A 41 2.70 -2.78 6.26
N ASN A 42 1.99 -3.87 6.52
CA ASN A 42 2.59 -5.17 6.79
C ASN A 42 3.30 -5.69 5.53
N ARG A 43 4.49 -6.21 5.71
CA ARG A 43 5.32 -6.70 4.60
C ARG A 43 5.37 -8.22 4.61
N HIS A 44 4.87 -8.83 3.56
CA HIS A 44 4.87 -10.28 3.35
C HIS A 44 5.91 -10.64 2.30
N ARG A 45 6.85 -11.54 2.63
CA ARG A 45 7.87 -12.03 1.70
C ARG A 45 7.41 -13.37 1.15
N VAL A 46 7.24 -13.46 -0.15
CA VAL A 46 6.78 -14.65 -0.85
C VAL A 46 7.58 -14.78 -2.14
N ASP A 47 8.23 -15.91 -2.37
CA ASP A 47 8.96 -16.24 -3.60
C ASP A 47 9.90 -15.11 -4.09
N GLY A 48 10.71 -14.56 -3.20
CA GLY A 48 11.66 -13.49 -3.52
C GLY A 48 11.03 -12.14 -3.87
N MET A 49 9.71 -12.00 -3.79
CA MET A 49 8.99 -10.73 -3.88
C MET A 49 8.53 -10.23 -2.51
N VAL A 50 8.11 -8.98 -2.45
CA VAL A 50 7.52 -8.37 -1.25
C VAL A 50 6.13 -7.84 -1.57
N LEU A 51 5.12 -8.30 -0.85
CA LEU A 51 3.78 -7.71 -0.86
C LEU A 51 3.61 -6.82 0.37
N VAL A 52 3.29 -5.55 0.15
CA VAL A 52 3.05 -4.56 1.20
C VAL A 52 1.54 -4.36 1.35
N ASP A 53 1.00 -4.86 2.45
CA ASP A 53 -0.42 -4.71 2.80
C ASP A 53 -0.64 -3.39 3.56
N ASP A 54 -1.09 -2.36 2.86
CA ASP A 54 -1.52 -1.07 3.43
C ASP A 54 -2.99 -0.78 3.06
N SER A 55 -3.80 -1.85 3.04
CA SER A 55 -5.15 -1.90 2.50
C SER A 55 -6.25 -1.44 3.45
N TYR A 56 -5.91 -1.09 4.72
CA TYR A 56 -6.92 -0.74 5.71
C TYR A 56 -7.58 0.61 5.45
N ASN A 57 -6.83 1.62 5.03
CA ASN A 57 -7.38 2.94 4.73
C ASN A 57 -6.47 3.74 3.79
N ALA A 58 -7.04 4.73 3.12
CA ALA A 58 -6.32 5.61 2.21
C ALA A 58 -6.84 7.06 2.29
N ASN A 59 -5.90 8.00 2.21
CA ASN A 59 -6.14 9.40 1.92
C ASN A 59 -4.96 9.93 1.09
N PRO A 60 -5.07 11.11 0.42
CA PRO A 60 -4.04 11.60 -0.48
C PRO A 60 -2.63 11.61 0.12
N ALA A 61 -2.47 12.14 1.33
CA ALA A 61 -1.17 12.20 1.99
C ALA A 61 -0.59 10.81 2.26
N SER A 62 -1.41 9.86 2.75
CA SER A 62 -0.94 8.51 3.06
C SER A 62 -0.63 7.70 1.81
N VAL A 63 -1.33 7.92 0.69
CA VAL A 63 -1.03 7.28 -0.59
C VAL A 63 0.26 7.85 -1.16
N GLY A 64 0.44 9.16 -1.19
CA GLY A 64 1.68 9.80 -1.62
C GLY A 64 2.90 9.30 -0.83
N TYR A 65 2.79 9.18 0.49
CA TYR A 65 3.85 8.59 1.32
C TYR A 65 4.17 7.14 0.97
N ALA A 66 3.15 6.32 0.74
CA ALA A 66 3.36 4.92 0.40
C ALA A 66 4.01 4.76 -0.98
N LEU A 67 3.63 5.60 -1.95
CA LEU A 67 4.23 5.64 -3.28
C LEU A 67 5.68 6.13 -3.23
N ASP A 68 6.01 7.18 -2.47
CA ASP A 68 7.39 7.64 -2.27
C ASP A 68 8.26 6.54 -1.65
N LEU A 69 7.75 5.83 -0.64
CA LEU A 69 8.47 4.74 0.00
C LEU A 69 8.71 3.57 -0.97
N LEU A 70 7.70 3.17 -1.74
CA LEU A 70 7.82 2.16 -2.78
C LEU A 70 8.81 2.62 -3.87
N GLY A 71 8.71 3.86 -4.33
CA GLY A 71 9.57 4.45 -5.35
C GLY A 71 11.07 4.43 -4.99
N ARG A 72 11.39 4.57 -3.69
CA ARG A 72 12.76 4.52 -3.15
C ARG A 72 13.24 3.13 -2.79
N SER A 73 12.40 2.11 -2.89
CA SER A 73 12.81 0.74 -2.57
C SER A 73 13.86 0.23 -3.56
N SER A 74 14.63 -0.77 -3.14
CA SER A 74 15.63 -1.44 -3.98
C SER A 74 15.03 -2.56 -4.84
N ALA A 75 13.71 -2.67 -4.94
CA ALA A 75 13.02 -3.66 -5.73
C ALA A 75 13.36 -3.50 -7.22
N LYS A 76 13.44 -4.62 -7.94
CA LYS A 76 13.69 -4.63 -9.39
C LYS A 76 12.52 -4.06 -10.17
N ARG A 77 11.30 -4.31 -9.71
CA ARG A 77 10.05 -3.78 -10.26
C ARG A 77 9.11 -3.38 -9.13
N LYS A 78 8.51 -2.21 -9.25
CA LYS A 78 7.67 -1.55 -8.25
C LYS A 78 6.27 -1.42 -8.79
N ILE A 79 5.34 -2.08 -8.13
CA ILE A 79 3.95 -2.19 -8.58
C ILE A 79 3.05 -1.60 -7.51
N ALA A 80 2.12 -0.73 -7.89
CA ALA A 80 1.11 -0.21 -6.99
C ALA A 80 -0.29 -0.67 -7.43
N ILE A 81 -1.05 -1.25 -6.50
CA ILE A 81 -2.47 -1.58 -6.64
C ILE A 81 -3.23 -0.59 -5.76
N LEU A 82 -3.84 0.41 -6.40
CA LEU A 82 -4.43 1.55 -5.72
C LEU A 82 -5.95 1.54 -5.85
N GLY A 83 -6.63 1.63 -4.72
CA GLY A 83 -8.09 1.70 -4.64
C GLY A 83 -8.58 3.08 -4.22
N ASP A 84 -9.83 3.38 -4.54
CA ASP A 84 -10.47 4.66 -4.23
C ASP A 84 -10.19 5.13 -2.81
N MET A 85 -9.94 6.43 -2.68
CA MET A 85 -9.92 7.18 -1.43
C MET A 85 -11.33 7.76 -1.21
N LEU A 86 -12.04 7.23 -0.24
CA LEU A 86 -13.40 7.65 0.08
C LEU A 86 -13.42 8.89 1.00
N GLU A 87 -14.58 9.52 1.12
CA GLU A 87 -14.82 10.64 2.04
C GLU A 87 -14.05 11.93 1.69
N LEU A 88 -13.71 12.14 0.41
CA LEU A 88 -13.00 13.34 -0.07
C LEU A 88 -13.95 14.44 -0.62
N GLY A 89 -15.26 14.23 -0.59
CA GLY A 89 -16.23 15.19 -1.11
C GLY A 89 -16.00 15.51 -2.60
N ASP A 90 -16.34 16.74 -2.99
CA ASP A 90 -16.30 17.19 -4.39
C ASP A 90 -14.90 17.21 -5.00
N SER A 91 -13.85 17.30 -4.18
CA SER A 91 -12.46 17.27 -4.62
C SER A 91 -11.94 15.84 -4.92
N GLY A 92 -12.77 14.82 -4.74
CA GLY A 92 -12.35 13.42 -4.87
C GLY A 92 -11.68 13.12 -6.20
N ALA A 93 -12.29 13.51 -7.32
CA ALA A 93 -11.75 13.23 -8.66
C ALA A 93 -10.37 13.88 -8.89
N GLU A 94 -10.21 15.15 -8.49
CA GLU A 94 -8.95 15.89 -8.65
C GLU A 94 -7.84 15.31 -7.79
N LEU A 95 -8.12 15.02 -6.50
CA LEU A 95 -7.17 14.42 -5.58
C LEU A 95 -6.68 13.03 -6.02
N HIS A 96 -7.53 12.24 -6.69
CA HIS A 96 -7.10 10.97 -7.29
C HIS A 96 -6.21 11.20 -8.51
N ALA A 97 -6.58 12.14 -9.36
CA ALA A 97 -5.79 12.49 -10.55
C ALA A 97 -4.40 13.01 -10.19
N ASP A 98 -4.27 13.79 -9.11
CA ASP A 98 -3.01 14.41 -8.67
C ASP A 98 -1.99 13.38 -8.17
N LEU A 99 -2.41 12.19 -7.74
CA LEU A 99 -1.51 11.08 -7.40
C LEU A 99 -0.59 10.67 -8.56
N ALA A 100 -0.90 11.05 -9.80
CA ALA A 100 -0.02 10.78 -10.95
C ALA A 100 1.39 11.36 -10.76
N ALA A 101 1.50 12.51 -10.06
CA ALA A 101 2.79 13.11 -9.73
C ALA A 101 3.62 12.24 -8.79
N ASP A 102 2.99 11.50 -7.88
CA ASP A 102 3.64 10.62 -6.92
C ASP A 102 4.05 9.26 -7.54
N CYS A 103 3.53 8.93 -8.73
CA CYS A 103 3.82 7.66 -9.41
C CYS A 103 5.15 7.66 -10.19
N GLY A 104 5.97 8.71 -10.10
CA GLY A 104 7.22 8.84 -10.85
C GLY A 104 8.17 7.64 -10.70
N GLY A 105 8.34 7.13 -9.48
CA GLY A 105 9.20 6.00 -9.15
C GLY A 105 8.54 4.62 -9.25
N ILE A 106 7.32 4.51 -9.79
CA ILE A 106 6.53 3.27 -9.88
C ILE A 106 6.58 2.77 -11.33
N ASP A 107 6.78 1.48 -11.52
CA ASP A 107 6.86 0.87 -12.86
C ASP A 107 5.47 0.54 -13.42
N LYS A 108 4.58 0.01 -12.58
CA LYS A 108 3.22 -0.37 -13.00
C LYS A 108 2.18 -0.01 -11.94
N VAL A 109 1.04 0.47 -12.40
CA VAL A 109 -0.09 0.84 -11.54
C VAL A 109 -1.35 0.10 -12.00
N ILE A 110 -2.01 -0.56 -11.05
CA ILE A 110 -3.37 -1.09 -11.19
C ILE A 110 -4.28 -0.17 -10.37
N THR A 111 -5.37 0.27 -10.95
CA THR A 111 -6.32 1.18 -10.32
C THR A 111 -7.67 0.49 -10.13
N VAL A 112 -8.29 0.68 -8.96
CA VAL A 112 -9.54 0.02 -8.55
C VAL A 112 -10.52 1.03 -8.02
N GLY A 113 -11.68 1.14 -8.68
CA GLY A 113 -12.77 2.03 -8.31
C GLY A 113 -12.95 3.21 -9.26
N SER A 114 -14.14 3.76 -9.28
CA SER A 114 -14.56 4.80 -10.23
C SER A 114 -13.75 6.10 -10.11
N LEU A 115 -13.34 6.48 -8.88
CA LEU A 115 -12.52 7.67 -8.65
C LEU A 115 -11.08 7.47 -9.10
N MET A 116 -10.52 6.27 -8.93
CA MET A 116 -9.18 5.91 -9.41
C MET A 116 -9.06 5.93 -10.94
N LYS A 117 -10.18 5.95 -11.66
CA LYS A 117 -10.19 6.19 -13.12
C LYS A 117 -9.50 7.51 -13.48
N ASN A 118 -9.64 8.54 -12.66
CA ASN A 118 -8.99 9.83 -12.86
C ASN A 118 -7.45 9.75 -12.79
N LEU A 119 -6.92 8.92 -11.89
CA LEU A 119 -5.49 8.60 -11.86
C LEU A 119 -5.09 7.81 -13.11
N GLN A 120 -5.83 6.74 -13.45
CA GLN A 120 -5.56 5.91 -14.62
C GLN A 120 -5.41 6.74 -15.89
N ASP A 121 -6.30 7.74 -16.09
CA ASP A 121 -6.30 8.57 -17.28
C ASP A 121 -5.13 9.56 -17.34
N ARG A 122 -4.59 9.98 -16.19
CA ARG A 122 -3.42 10.86 -16.08
C ARG A 122 -2.08 10.13 -16.12
N LEU A 123 -2.03 8.84 -15.79
CA LEU A 123 -0.78 8.09 -15.84
C LEU A 123 -0.23 7.99 -17.27
N PRO A 124 1.10 8.00 -17.45
CA PRO A 124 1.72 7.62 -18.71
C PRO A 124 1.30 6.21 -19.14
N PRO A 125 1.12 5.94 -20.45
CA PRO A 125 0.66 4.62 -20.93
C PRO A 125 1.54 3.45 -20.50
N ASP A 126 2.83 3.64 -20.40
CA ASP A 126 3.81 2.63 -19.99
C ASP A 126 3.66 2.23 -18.51
N LYS A 127 3.08 3.10 -17.67
CA LYS A 127 2.81 2.81 -16.25
C LYS A 127 1.44 2.16 -16.04
N ARG A 128 0.51 2.33 -16.96
CA ARG A 128 -0.83 1.73 -16.83
C ARG A 128 -0.74 0.22 -16.99
N TRP A 129 -1.26 -0.49 -16.01
CA TRP A 129 -1.41 -1.94 -16.14
C TRP A 129 -2.88 -2.31 -16.41
N GLN A 130 -3.73 -2.06 -15.44
CA GLN A 130 -5.15 -2.41 -15.51
C GLN A 130 -5.97 -1.40 -14.72
N HIS A 131 -7.22 -1.19 -15.13
CA HIS A 131 -8.24 -0.51 -14.34
C HIS A 131 -9.48 -1.39 -14.23
N VAL A 132 -10.03 -1.47 -13.02
CA VAL A 132 -11.29 -2.18 -12.73
C VAL A 132 -12.16 -1.35 -11.80
N GLU A 133 -13.47 -1.51 -11.90
CA GLU A 133 -14.41 -0.80 -11.03
C GLU A 133 -14.49 -1.39 -9.61
N SER A 134 -14.20 -2.67 -9.45
CA SER A 134 -14.20 -3.38 -8.17
C SER A 134 -12.98 -4.29 -8.04
N CYS A 135 -12.44 -4.45 -6.83
CA CYS A 135 -11.39 -5.43 -6.61
C CYS A 135 -11.85 -6.89 -6.78
N ARG A 136 -13.16 -7.12 -6.89
CA ARG A 136 -13.71 -8.44 -7.24
C ARG A 136 -13.45 -8.81 -8.70
N ASP A 137 -13.25 -7.79 -9.55
CA ASP A 137 -12.96 -7.95 -10.97
C ASP A 137 -11.46 -8.21 -11.22
N LEU A 138 -10.62 -8.11 -10.18
CA LEU A 138 -9.22 -8.54 -10.23
C LEU A 138 -9.14 -10.04 -9.99
N ASP A 139 -8.77 -10.78 -11.03
CA ASP A 139 -8.46 -12.21 -10.90
C ASP A 139 -7.11 -12.37 -10.17
N VAL A 140 -7.15 -12.86 -8.93
CA VAL A 140 -5.95 -13.04 -8.12
C VAL A 140 -5.04 -14.16 -8.64
N VAL A 141 -5.58 -15.13 -9.40
CA VAL A 141 -4.80 -16.22 -10.03
C VAL A 141 -3.99 -15.65 -11.19
N GLU A 142 -4.67 -14.95 -12.11
CA GLU A 142 -4.02 -14.28 -13.23
C GLU A 142 -2.99 -13.26 -12.73
N LEU A 143 -3.38 -12.42 -11.76
CA LEU A 143 -2.52 -11.38 -11.20
C LEU A 143 -1.26 -11.97 -10.56
N SER A 144 -1.39 -13.06 -9.79
CA SER A 144 -0.25 -13.71 -9.13
C SER A 144 0.76 -14.26 -10.15
N GLY A 145 0.30 -14.79 -11.27
CA GLY A 145 1.15 -15.30 -12.35
C GLY A 145 2.02 -14.23 -13.05
N HIS A 146 1.68 -12.95 -12.86
CA HIS A 146 2.47 -11.85 -13.41
C HIS A 146 3.55 -11.32 -12.47
N PHE A 147 3.53 -11.68 -11.18
CA PHE A 147 4.55 -11.26 -10.23
C PHE A 147 5.80 -12.14 -10.30
N ARG A 148 6.94 -11.57 -9.94
CA ARG A 148 8.25 -12.22 -10.07
C ARG A 148 9.13 -11.92 -8.87
N ALA A 149 10.12 -12.77 -8.65
CA ALA A 149 11.17 -12.51 -7.67
C ALA A 149 11.86 -11.16 -7.94
N GLY A 150 11.95 -10.35 -6.90
CA GLY A 150 12.46 -8.98 -6.95
C GLY A 150 11.38 -7.90 -7.11
N ASP A 151 10.11 -8.27 -7.26
CA ASP A 151 9.00 -7.31 -7.25
C ASP A 151 8.72 -6.81 -5.82
N GLU A 152 8.31 -5.56 -5.72
CA GLU A 152 7.64 -5.03 -4.53
C GLU A 152 6.27 -4.49 -4.94
N VAL A 153 5.23 -5.07 -4.36
CA VAL A 153 3.83 -4.79 -4.68
C VAL A 153 3.15 -4.13 -3.48
N LEU A 154 2.70 -2.89 -3.65
CA LEU A 154 1.91 -2.17 -2.66
C LEU A 154 0.42 -2.34 -2.96
N VAL A 155 -0.37 -2.72 -1.95
CA VAL A 155 -1.84 -2.67 -2.01
C VAL A 155 -2.34 -1.60 -1.06
N LYS A 156 -3.00 -0.55 -1.58
CA LYS A 156 -3.50 0.56 -0.78
C LYS A 156 -4.80 1.14 -1.32
N GLY A 157 -5.78 1.31 -0.45
CA GLY A 157 -7.08 1.89 -0.76
C GLY A 157 -7.91 2.10 0.49
N SER A 158 -9.09 2.71 0.36
CA SER A 158 -10.02 2.82 1.47
C SER A 158 -10.52 1.45 1.92
N LYS A 159 -10.92 1.34 3.19
CA LYS A 159 -11.29 0.09 3.85
C LYS A 159 -12.29 -0.75 3.05
N LYS A 160 -13.26 -0.12 2.41
CA LYS A 160 -14.30 -0.80 1.63
C LYS A 160 -13.78 -1.40 0.32
N ILE A 161 -12.63 -0.98 -0.17
CA ILE A 161 -12.11 -1.41 -1.48
C ILE A 161 -11.42 -2.77 -1.39
N PHE A 162 -10.42 -2.91 -0.52
CA PHE A 162 -9.61 -4.12 -0.41
C PHE A 162 -9.81 -4.88 0.88
N TRP A 163 -9.82 -4.16 2.02
CA TRP A 163 -9.90 -4.78 3.33
C TRP A 163 -11.20 -5.55 3.56
N ALA A 164 -12.34 -4.93 3.24
CA ALA A 164 -13.65 -5.56 3.40
C ALA A 164 -13.84 -6.79 2.48
N GLU A 165 -13.10 -6.86 1.39
CA GLU A 165 -13.13 -7.96 0.41
C GLU A 165 -12.03 -9.01 0.64
N ASN A 166 -11.25 -8.88 1.72
CA ASN A 166 -10.12 -9.77 2.03
C ASN A 166 -9.14 -9.94 0.85
N PHE A 167 -9.00 -8.91 0.00
CA PHE A 167 -8.26 -9.00 -1.26
C PHE A 167 -6.81 -9.43 -1.02
N VAL A 168 -6.10 -8.81 -0.07
CA VAL A 168 -4.69 -9.13 0.20
C VAL A 168 -4.54 -10.55 0.73
N ALA A 169 -5.44 -11.02 1.59
CA ALA A 169 -5.40 -12.39 2.10
C ALA A 169 -5.59 -13.43 0.98
N ARG A 170 -6.53 -13.17 0.06
CA ARG A 170 -6.75 -14.01 -1.13
C ARG A 170 -5.54 -14.03 -2.05
N LEU A 171 -4.94 -12.86 -2.31
CA LEU A 171 -3.74 -12.76 -3.14
C LEU A 171 -2.55 -13.49 -2.50
N LEU A 172 -2.33 -13.33 -1.18
CA LEU A 172 -1.29 -14.04 -0.45
C LEU A 172 -1.49 -15.55 -0.49
N GLN A 173 -2.72 -16.02 -0.30
CA GLN A 173 -3.03 -17.44 -0.37
C GLN A 173 -2.68 -18.02 -1.75
N GLN A 174 -3.00 -17.29 -2.82
CA GLN A 174 -2.67 -17.70 -4.18
C GLN A 174 -1.16 -17.72 -4.43
N LEU A 175 -0.44 -16.70 -4.01
CA LEU A 175 1.03 -16.65 -4.13
C LEU A 175 1.72 -17.81 -3.38
N LEU A 176 1.22 -18.15 -2.19
CA LEU A 176 1.75 -19.28 -1.40
C LEU A 176 1.36 -20.66 -1.99
N ALA A 177 0.23 -20.76 -2.69
CA ALA A 177 -0.18 -22.00 -3.36
C ALA A 177 0.71 -22.30 -4.57
N ALA A 178 1.01 -21.30 -5.38
CA ALA A 178 1.88 -21.43 -6.54
C ALA A 178 3.31 -21.93 -6.19
N GLN A 179 3.82 -21.59 -5.00
CA GLN A 179 5.11 -22.09 -4.49
C GLN A 179 5.16 -23.61 -4.23
N ARG A 180 4.02 -24.28 -4.09
CA ARG A 180 3.97 -25.71 -3.74
C ARG A 180 3.89 -26.62 -4.95
N GLU A 181 3.71 -26.04 -6.12
CA GLU A 181 3.57 -26.77 -7.40
C GLU A 181 4.87 -26.80 -8.21
N ASP A 182 5.87 -25.98 -7.83
CA ASP A 182 7.25 -25.98 -8.35
C ASP A 182 8.20 -26.79 -7.43
#